data_4f2b895df4753ef93c4d9a3370a85a34
#
_entry.id   4f2b895df4753ef93c4d9a3370a85a34
#
_cell.length_a   1.000
_cell.length_b   1.000
_cell.length_c   1.000
_cell.angle_alpha   90.00
_cell.angle_beta   90.00
_cell.angle_gamma   90.00
#
_symmetry.space_group_name_H-M   'P 1'
#
loop_
_entity.id
_entity.type
_entity.pdbx_description
1 polymer ?
#
loop_
_entity_poly.entity_id
_entity_poly.type
_entity_poly.pdbx_seq_one_letter_code
_entity_poly.pdbx_strand_id
1 'polypeptide(L)'
;MPHPIAKTLVCSLLLAPASLSAQGAQGKGPAAPVAAEVFRVVETPMANTVKTVGTLRANESVDIVSELTKRLAKIEVHEGAQVAKGDVLFVLDDSDIAAELAEIDARLKLAEANKSRTDSLLPQKAISRQAYDLATAEFDIFKAQKDTKQVELSKTRILAPFAGRTGIRHVSEGALLKPETVLMTLQDLSRIKVDFPLPERYAAEVKAGQKFTFTVAGNAKVFEGSVQVIEPVVEAATRSLQVRGICENPESLVAGGFAEVSLQLDTIENGFAIPSQAVVPSAKGQGVFVMKDGKAEFRDIEIGIRTSGQVQVLRGLNEGDELITTNLLRLRPGVPVQAVQP
;
A
#
# COMPACT_ATOMS: atom_id res chain seq x y z
N MET A 1 -60.38 52.68 -1.43
CA MET A 1 -61.62 53.30 -2.02
C MET A 1 -61.57 53.13 -3.51
N PRO A 2 -62.63 52.77 -4.22
CA PRO A 2 -63.88 52.11 -3.83
C PRO A 2 -64.19 50.87 -4.71
N HIS A 3 -65.04 50.00 -4.18
CA HIS A 3 -65.89 49.05 -4.94
C HIS A 3 -66.74 49.81 -5.95
N PRO A 4 -67.45 49.15 -6.96
CA PRO A 4 -68.58 48.30 -6.61
C PRO A 4 -69.01 47.14 -7.59
N ILE A 5 -69.86 46.29 -7.08
CA ILE A 5 -71.21 45.83 -7.54
C ILE A 5 -71.30 44.57 -8.39
N ALA A 6 -71.86 43.60 -7.77
CA ALA A 6 -72.75 42.51 -8.11
C ALA A 6 -73.54 42.58 -9.41
N LYS A 7 -73.77 41.40 -10.03
CA LYS A 7 -75.06 41.06 -10.65
C LYS A 7 -75.28 39.53 -10.56
N THR A 8 -76.28 39.20 -9.79
CA THR A 8 -76.99 37.94 -9.66
C THR A 8 -77.75 37.68 -10.96
N LEU A 9 -77.74 36.46 -11.48
CA LEU A 9 -78.77 35.95 -12.33
C LEU A 9 -79.16 34.51 -11.96
N VAL A 10 -80.36 34.37 -11.49
CA VAL A 10 -81.09 33.12 -11.21
C VAL A 10 -81.61 32.57 -12.55
N CYS A 11 -81.45 31.32 -12.85
CA CYS A 11 -82.35 30.59 -13.76
C CYS A 11 -82.38 29.10 -13.48
N SER A 12 -83.47 28.71 -12.93
CA SER A 12 -84.33 27.54 -13.12
C SER A 12 -83.78 26.13 -13.36
N LEU A 13 -84.08 25.36 -12.44
CA LEU A 13 -84.34 23.94 -12.25
C LEU A 13 -84.98 23.21 -13.40
N LEU A 14 -84.35 22.14 -13.93
CA LEU A 14 -85.03 21.06 -14.64
C LEU A 14 -84.43 19.71 -14.16
N LEU A 15 -85.18 18.98 -13.37
CA LEU A 15 -84.92 17.58 -13.00
C LEU A 15 -85.17 16.68 -14.23
N ALA A 16 -84.17 15.84 -14.57
CA ALA A 16 -84.37 14.64 -15.36
C ALA A 16 -83.78 13.43 -14.54
N PRO A 17 -84.47 12.30 -14.52
CA PRO A 17 -84.01 11.15 -13.73
C PRO A 17 -82.82 10.44 -14.40
N ALA A 18 -81.72 10.36 -13.74
CA ALA A 18 -80.58 9.56 -14.15
C ALA A 18 -80.87 8.07 -13.85
N SER A 19 -80.96 7.30 -14.90
CA SER A 19 -81.00 5.85 -14.90
C SER A 19 -79.60 5.35 -14.42
N LEU A 20 -79.55 4.68 -13.26
CA LEU A 20 -78.40 4.02 -12.64
C LEU A 20 -78.07 2.78 -13.49
N SER A 21 -77.17 2.90 -14.46
CA SER A 21 -76.55 1.74 -15.12
C SER A 21 -75.51 1.14 -14.19
N ALA A 22 -75.79 -0.04 -13.62
CA ALA A 22 -74.81 -0.87 -12.95
C ALA A 22 -73.75 -1.27 -13.95
N GLN A 23 -72.58 -0.60 -13.89
CA GLN A 23 -71.38 -1.07 -14.58
C GLN A 23 -70.88 -2.32 -13.89
N GLY A 24 -71.04 -3.44 -14.57
CA GLY A 24 -70.56 -4.74 -14.17
C GLY A 24 -69.08 -4.74 -13.89
N ALA A 25 -68.71 -5.44 -12.85
CA ALA A 25 -67.33 -5.76 -12.54
C ALA A 25 -66.64 -6.39 -13.75
N GLN A 26 -65.76 -5.59 -14.40
CA GLN A 26 -64.83 -6.14 -15.41
C GLN A 26 -63.91 -7.13 -14.68
N GLY A 27 -64.14 -8.41 -14.90
CA GLY A 27 -63.23 -9.49 -14.53
C GLY A 27 -61.85 -9.16 -15.12
N LYS A 28 -60.83 -9.10 -14.27
CA LYS A 28 -59.44 -9.05 -14.67
C LYS A 28 -59.18 -10.26 -15.57
N GLY A 29 -59.15 -10.07 -16.85
CA GLY A 29 -58.60 -11.06 -17.78
C GLY A 29 -57.17 -11.40 -17.38
N PRO A 30 -56.64 -12.54 -17.80
CA PRO A 30 -55.24 -12.92 -17.47
C PRO A 30 -54.34 -11.79 -17.93
N ALA A 31 -53.55 -11.25 -16.97
CA ALA A 31 -52.60 -10.19 -17.25
C ALA A 31 -51.64 -10.66 -18.37
N ALA A 32 -51.45 -9.85 -19.38
CA ALA A 32 -50.52 -10.16 -20.46
C ALA A 32 -49.12 -10.45 -19.87
N PRO A 33 -48.42 -11.48 -20.34
CA PRO A 33 -47.14 -11.86 -19.81
C PRO A 33 -46.12 -10.72 -19.97
N VAL A 34 -45.38 -10.44 -18.92
CA VAL A 34 -44.29 -9.45 -18.92
C VAL A 34 -43.09 -10.06 -19.61
N ALA A 35 -42.69 -9.49 -20.76
CA ALA A 35 -41.43 -9.91 -21.39
C ALA A 35 -40.23 -9.45 -20.52
N ALA A 36 -39.35 -10.37 -20.16
CA ALA A 36 -38.21 -10.09 -19.32
C ALA A 36 -37.03 -10.98 -19.67
N GLU A 37 -35.83 -10.42 -19.55
CA GLU A 37 -34.61 -11.18 -19.67
C GLU A 37 -34.41 -12.04 -18.43
N VAL A 38 -33.85 -13.23 -18.64
CA VAL A 38 -33.65 -14.23 -17.62
C VAL A 38 -32.18 -14.60 -17.54
N PHE A 39 -31.63 -14.57 -16.35
CA PHE A 39 -30.26 -14.97 -16.06
C PHE A 39 -30.30 -16.29 -15.29
N ARG A 40 -29.61 -17.31 -15.80
CA ARG A 40 -29.50 -18.59 -15.13
C ARG A 40 -28.44 -18.54 -14.03
N VAL A 41 -28.85 -18.84 -12.81
CA VAL A 41 -27.98 -18.85 -11.64
C VAL A 41 -27.01 -20.05 -11.71
N VAL A 42 -25.72 -19.78 -11.63
CA VAL A 42 -24.64 -20.77 -11.60
C VAL A 42 -23.75 -20.43 -10.42
N GLU A 43 -23.23 -21.47 -9.76
CA GLU A 43 -22.18 -21.25 -8.75
C GLU A 43 -20.97 -20.59 -9.40
N THR A 44 -20.59 -19.45 -8.89
CA THR A 44 -19.44 -18.69 -9.39
C THR A 44 -18.67 -18.18 -8.19
N PRO A 45 -17.40 -18.60 -8.02
CA PRO A 45 -16.56 -18.09 -6.97
C PRO A 45 -16.36 -16.59 -7.14
N MET A 46 -16.62 -15.81 -6.11
CA MET A 46 -16.35 -14.38 -6.10
C MET A 46 -15.17 -14.09 -5.19
N ALA A 47 -14.13 -13.48 -5.77
CA ALA A 47 -13.02 -12.95 -5.00
C ALA A 47 -13.40 -11.59 -4.38
N ASN A 48 -13.27 -11.48 -3.08
CA ASN A 48 -13.35 -10.19 -2.41
C ASN A 48 -12.05 -9.43 -2.70
N THR A 49 -12.14 -8.36 -3.46
CA THR A 49 -10.98 -7.55 -3.82
C THR A 49 -11.12 -6.15 -3.26
N VAL A 50 -10.16 -5.75 -2.44
CA VAL A 50 -10.07 -4.39 -1.93
C VAL A 50 -9.15 -3.56 -2.82
N LYS A 51 -9.69 -2.47 -3.36
CA LYS A 51 -8.92 -1.50 -4.13
C LYS A 51 -8.52 -0.33 -3.23
N THR A 52 -7.26 0.05 -3.26
CA THR A 52 -6.72 1.17 -2.49
C THR A 52 -5.57 1.82 -3.25
N VAL A 53 -5.15 3.01 -2.82
CA VAL A 53 -4.00 3.70 -3.39
C VAL A 53 -2.84 3.56 -2.43
N GLY A 54 -1.70 3.12 -2.95
CA GLY A 54 -0.46 2.97 -2.21
C GLY A 54 0.65 3.88 -2.75
N THR A 55 1.76 3.92 -2.03
CA THR A 55 2.98 4.65 -2.40
C THR A 55 4.12 3.66 -2.58
N LEU A 56 4.83 3.80 -3.68
CA LEU A 56 6.04 3.03 -3.95
C LEU A 56 7.21 3.57 -3.14
N ARG A 57 7.98 2.69 -2.53
CA ARG A 57 9.21 3.02 -1.80
C ARG A 57 10.35 2.15 -2.27
N ALA A 58 11.56 2.70 -2.22
CA ALA A 58 12.77 1.93 -2.41
C ALA A 58 12.86 0.80 -1.37
N ASN A 59 13.54 -0.29 -1.71
CA ASN A 59 13.85 -1.35 -0.75
C ASN A 59 14.65 -0.79 0.43
N GLU A 60 15.71 -0.03 0.13
CA GLU A 60 16.47 0.76 1.11
C GLU A 60 16.73 2.16 0.54
N SER A 61 16.74 3.17 1.41
CA SER A 61 17.05 4.55 1.04
C SER A 61 17.81 5.21 2.18
N VAL A 62 18.92 5.85 1.88
CA VAL A 62 19.74 6.57 2.86
C VAL A 62 20.29 7.85 2.27
N ASP A 63 20.36 8.88 3.09
CA ASP A 63 21.12 10.08 2.77
C ASP A 63 22.57 9.85 3.19
N ILE A 64 23.46 9.91 2.20
CA ILE A 64 24.90 9.85 2.45
C ILE A 64 25.35 11.19 3.01
N VAL A 65 25.88 11.16 4.22
CA VAL A 65 26.27 12.35 4.99
C VAL A 65 27.75 12.30 5.39
N SER A 66 28.34 13.45 5.68
CA SER A 66 29.65 13.53 6.32
C SER A 66 29.51 13.36 7.83
N GLU A 67 30.42 12.61 8.47
CA GLU A 67 30.55 12.54 9.91
C GLU A 67 31.60 13.52 10.47
N LEU A 68 32.45 14.09 9.59
CA LEU A 68 33.56 14.94 9.97
C LEU A 68 33.42 16.35 9.40
N THR A 69 34.00 17.31 10.12
CA THR A 69 34.23 18.66 9.58
C THR A 69 35.51 18.67 8.80
N LYS A 70 35.44 18.47 7.48
CA LYS A 70 36.60 18.37 6.59
C LYS A 70 36.25 18.96 5.21
N ARG A 71 37.30 19.33 4.46
CA ARG A 71 37.13 19.74 3.05
C ARG A 71 36.94 18.51 2.18
N LEU A 72 36.01 18.59 1.23
CA LEU A 72 35.81 17.55 0.21
C LEU A 72 36.97 17.62 -0.79
N ALA A 73 37.82 16.60 -0.76
CA ALA A 73 39.00 16.55 -1.64
C ALA A 73 38.62 16.01 -3.04
N LYS A 74 37.81 14.93 -3.10
CA LYS A 74 37.48 14.26 -4.35
C LYS A 74 36.12 13.64 -4.37
N ILE A 75 35.49 13.56 -5.52
CA ILE A 75 34.24 12.87 -5.79
C ILE A 75 34.54 11.73 -6.76
N GLU A 76 34.32 10.48 -6.27
CA GLU A 76 34.65 9.26 -7.04
C GLU A 76 33.42 8.66 -7.73
N VAL A 77 32.22 9.21 -7.52
CA VAL A 77 30.97 8.68 -8.03
C VAL A 77 30.27 9.68 -8.96
N HIS A 78 29.63 9.18 -10.00
CA HIS A 78 28.75 9.96 -10.86
C HIS A 78 27.30 9.96 -10.36
N GLU A 79 26.58 11.04 -10.61
CA GLU A 79 25.16 11.14 -10.31
C GLU A 79 24.37 10.12 -11.14
N GLY A 80 23.42 9.44 -10.50
CA GLY A 80 22.60 8.41 -11.13
C GLY A 80 23.33 7.09 -11.44
N ALA A 81 24.59 6.94 -11.00
CA ALA A 81 25.36 5.71 -11.23
C ALA A 81 24.89 4.56 -10.33
N GLN A 82 25.07 3.34 -10.82
CA GLN A 82 24.94 2.12 -10.02
C GLN A 82 26.27 1.89 -9.29
N VAL A 83 26.18 1.66 -7.97
CA VAL A 83 27.34 1.40 -7.11
C VAL A 83 27.15 0.09 -6.34
N ALA A 84 28.27 -0.56 -5.99
CA ALA A 84 28.30 -1.71 -5.13
C ALA A 84 28.50 -1.30 -3.65
N LYS A 85 28.14 -2.17 -2.73
CA LYS A 85 28.43 -1.97 -1.30
C LYS A 85 29.95 -1.88 -1.11
N GLY A 86 30.41 -0.81 -0.42
CA GLY A 86 31.80 -0.54 -0.14
C GLY A 86 32.53 0.30 -1.18
N ASP A 87 31.89 0.65 -2.29
CA ASP A 87 32.47 1.59 -3.26
C ASP A 87 32.69 2.96 -2.61
N VAL A 88 33.84 3.59 -2.93
CA VAL A 88 34.17 4.93 -2.44
C VAL A 88 33.31 5.94 -3.20
N LEU A 89 32.52 6.72 -2.49
CA LEU A 89 31.68 7.78 -3.07
C LEU A 89 32.37 9.14 -2.99
N PHE A 90 32.91 9.47 -1.83
CA PHE A 90 33.58 10.76 -1.57
C PHE A 90 34.86 10.53 -0.76
N VAL A 91 35.84 11.39 -0.99
CA VAL A 91 37.10 11.42 -0.25
C VAL A 91 37.26 12.81 0.35
N LEU A 92 37.43 12.86 1.67
CA LEU A 92 37.72 14.10 2.40
C LEU A 92 39.23 14.31 2.50
N ASP A 93 39.64 15.54 2.75
CA ASP A 93 41.05 15.87 3.02
C ASP A 93 41.43 15.22 4.37
N ASP A 94 42.40 14.31 4.28
CA ASP A 94 42.90 13.51 5.42
C ASP A 94 44.32 13.89 5.81
N SER A 95 44.89 14.93 5.22
CA SER A 95 46.31 15.33 5.35
C SER A 95 46.73 15.56 6.84
N ASP A 96 45.88 16.22 7.61
CA ASP A 96 46.14 16.46 9.04
C ASP A 96 46.04 15.16 9.87
N ILE A 97 45.02 14.30 9.62
CA ILE A 97 44.90 13.01 10.31
C ILE A 97 46.09 12.10 9.98
N ALA A 98 46.52 12.11 8.71
CA ALA A 98 47.68 11.33 8.28
C ALA A 98 48.98 11.79 8.99
N ALA A 99 49.18 13.13 9.16
CA ALA A 99 50.31 13.69 9.89
C ALA A 99 50.27 13.32 11.38
N GLU A 100 49.11 13.45 12.04
CA GLU A 100 48.92 13.04 13.43
C GLU A 100 49.15 11.53 13.63
N LEU A 101 48.67 10.69 12.71
CA LEU A 101 48.88 9.25 12.74
C LEU A 101 50.39 8.90 12.65
N ALA A 102 51.12 9.60 11.76
CA ALA A 102 52.56 9.42 11.64
C ALA A 102 53.32 9.78 12.94
N GLU A 103 52.89 10.86 13.64
CA GLU A 103 53.45 11.23 14.94
C GLU A 103 53.15 10.16 15.99
N ILE A 104 51.89 9.67 16.07
CA ILE A 104 51.51 8.62 17.01
C ILE A 104 52.30 7.33 16.73
N ASP A 105 52.46 6.97 15.44
CA ASP A 105 53.27 5.79 15.05
C ASP A 105 54.70 5.89 15.50
N ALA A 106 55.35 7.05 15.43
CA ALA A 106 56.70 7.25 15.93
C ALA A 106 56.76 7.09 17.45
N ARG A 107 55.81 7.64 18.21
CA ARG A 107 55.71 7.50 19.65
C ARG A 107 55.43 6.05 20.09
N LEU A 108 54.52 5.37 19.39
CA LEU A 108 54.19 3.96 19.63
C LEU A 108 55.43 3.09 19.42
N LYS A 109 56.20 3.29 18.35
CA LYS A 109 57.45 2.56 18.09
C LYS A 109 58.47 2.73 19.21
N LEU A 110 58.60 3.96 19.76
CA LEU A 110 59.48 4.22 20.91
C LEU A 110 58.98 3.48 22.16
N ALA A 111 57.70 3.56 22.48
CA ALA A 111 57.07 2.89 23.62
C ALA A 111 57.19 1.35 23.52
N GLU A 112 57.01 0.80 22.32
CA GLU A 112 57.19 -0.62 22.02
C GLU A 112 58.64 -1.08 22.29
N ALA A 113 59.65 -0.31 21.84
CA ALA A 113 61.03 -0.58 22.11
C ALA A 113 61.38 -0.52 23.61
N ASN A 114 60.80 0.45 24.35
CA ASN A 114 60.94 0.58 25.78
C ASN A 114 60.30 -0.60 26.52
N LYS A 115 59.06 -0.97 26.15
CA LYS A 115 58.36 -2.12 26.71
C LYS A 115 59.15 -3.41 26.46
N SER A 116 59.61 -3.67 25.25
CA SER A 116 60.41 -4.86 24.92
C SER A 116 61.73 -4.94 25.73
N ARG A 117 62.36 -3.81 25.98
CA ARG A 117 63.54 -3.72 26.84
C ARG A 117 63.18 -4.06 28.28
N THR A 118 62.10 -3.53 28.83
CA THR A 118 61.65 -3.82 30.21
C THR A 118 61.16 -5.26 30.36
N ASP A 119 60.54 -5.86 29.37
CA ASP A 119 60.15 -7.26 29.30
C ASP A 119 61.38 -8.19 29.47
N SER A 120 62.52 -7.83 28.86
CA SER A 120 63.76 -8.61 28.97
C SER A 120 64.51 -8.40 30.27
N LEU A 121 64.38 -7.23 30.93
CA LEU A 121 65.11 -6.90 32.19
C LEU A 121 64.32 -7.28 33.43
N LEU A 122 63.00 -7.39 33.41
CA LEU A 122 62.20 -7.74 34.59
C LEU A 122 62.55 -9.12 35.18
N PRO A 123 62.72 -10.22 34.39
CA PRO A 123 63.09 -11.52 34.90
C PRO A 123 64.45 -11.52 35.55
N GLN A 124 65.35 -10.64 35.09
CA GLN A 124 66.71 -10.47 35.63
C GLN A 124 66.74 -9.64 36.90
N LYS A 125 65.59 -9.15 37.40
CA LYS A 125 65.44 -8.22 38.53
C LYS A 125 66.27 -6.93 38.37
N ALA A 126 66.58 -6.54 37.14
CA ALA A 126 67.34 -5.34 36.80
C ALA A 126 66.52 -4.06 36.81
N ILE A 127 65.19 -4.19 36.90
CA ILE A 127 64.25 -3.07 36.99
C ILE A 127 63.16 -3.34 38.04
N SER A 128 62.49 -2.27 38.49
CA SER A 128 61.33 -2.38 39.39
C SER A 128 60.10 -2.81 38.65
N ARG A 129 59.14 -3.44 39.32
CA ARG A 129 57.80 -3.74 38.79
C ARG A 129 57.08 -2.49 38.31
N GLN A 130 57.25 -1.40 39.07
CA GLN A 130 56.68 -0.12 38.73
C GLN A 130 57.20 0.40 37.37
N ALA A 131 58.50 0.29 37.09
CA ALA A 131 59.08 0.70 35.82
C ALA A 131 58.53 -0.11 34.62
N TYR A 132 58.31 -1.41 34.81
CA TYR A 132 57.71 -2.30 33.86
C TYR A 132 56.24 -1.92 33.58
N ASP A 133 55.46 -1.71 34.65
CA ASP A 133 54.05 -1.36 34.56
C ASP A 133 53.86 0.00 33.84
N LEU A 134 54.73 0.98 34.10
CA LEU A 134 54.73 2.28 33.39
C LEU A 134 55.03 2.13 31.90
N ALA A 135 56.05 1.38 31.50
CA ALA A 135 56.39 1.16 30.10
C ALA A 135 55.27 0.41 29.36
N THR A 136 54.62 -0.53 30.02
CA THR A 136 53.47 -1.26 29.46
C THR A 136 52.29 -0.33 29.28
N ALA A 137 51.96 0.48 30.26
CA ALA A 137 50.84 1.45 30.18
C ALA A 137 51.06 2.49 29.07
N GLU A 138 52.32 2.98 28.92
CA GLU A 138 52.65 3.94 27.83
C GLU A 138 52.45 3.32 26.45
N PHE A 139 52.88 2.09 26.24
CA PHE A 139 52.65 1.35 25.00
C PHE A 139 51.15 1.19 24.72
N ASP A 140 50.36 0.77 25.72
CA ASP A 140 48.92 0.57 25.55
C ASP A 140 48.20 1.88 25.25
N ILE A 141 48.63 3.00 25.85
CA ILE A 141 48.08 4.33 25.56
C ILE A 141 48.31 4.72 24.10
N PHE A 142 49.54 4.65 23.59
CA PHE A 142 49.83 5.03 22.21
C PHE A 142 49.17 4.09 21.20
N LYS A 143 49.06 2.79 21.54
CA LYS A 143 48.29 1.84 20.71
C LYS A 143 46.82 2.23 20.61
N ALA A 144 46.17 2.54 21.72
CA ALA A 144 44.77 3.00 21.72
C ALA A 144 44.59 4.32 20.98
N GLN A 145 45.55 5.27 21.08
CA GLN A 145 45.51 6.51 20.31
C GLN A 145 45.63 6.26 18.80
N LYS A 146 46.51 5.34 18.39
CA LYS A 146 46.65 4.92 16.99
C LYS A 146 45.33 4.35 16.46
N ASP A 147 44.74 3.41 17.19
CA ASP A 147 43.47 2.77 16.79
C ASP A 147 42.37 3.81 16.62
N THR A 148 42.28 4.77 17.55
CA THR A 148 41.30 5.89 17.47
C THR A 148 41.51 6.73 16.21
N LYS A 149 42.76 7.10 15.88
CA LYS A 149 43.07 7.89 14.70
C LYS A 149 42.87 7.11 13.40
N GLN A 150 43.07 5.80 13.40
CA GLN A 150 42.75 4.93 12.25
C GLN A 150 41.27 4.90 11.96
N VAL A 151 40.41 4.86 13.00
CA VAL A 151 38.94 4.98 12.82
C VAL A 151 38.57 6.35 12.24
N GLU A 152 39.17 7.43 12.74
CA GLU A 152 38.93 8.78 12.19
C GLU A 152 39.38 8.87 10.72
N LEU A 153 40.52 8.32 10.38
CA LEU A 153 41.03 8.24 9.00
C LEU A 153 40.07 7.44 8.10
N SER A 154 39.51 6.34 8.60
CA SER A 154 38.57 5.54 7.83
C SER A 154 37.31 6.32 7.47
N LYS A 155 36.88 7.26 8.31
CA LYS A 155 35.71 8.13 8.09
C LYS A 155 35.94 9.22 7.04
N THR A 156 37.19 9.46 6.63
CA THR A 156 37.47 10.38 5.51
C THR A 156 37.10 9.82 4.15
N ARG A 157 36.94 8.50 4.06
CA ARG A 157 36.45 7.82 2.86
C ARG A 157 35.00 7.42 3.09
N ILE A 158 34.08 8.12 2.43
CA ILE A 158 32.66 7.88 2.55
C ILE A 158 32.29 6.80 1.55
N LEU A 159 31.84 5.66 2.06
CA LEU A 159 31.55 4.45 1.29
C LEU A 159 30.06 4.23 1.13
N ALA A 160 29.66 3.51 0.07
CA ALA A 160 28.30 3.03 -0.11
C ALA A 160 27.95 1.95 0.92
N PRO A 161 26.91 2.14 1.79
CA PRO A 161 26.54 1.16 2.81
C PRO A 161 25.88 -0.10 2.23
N PHE A 162 25.28 0.02 1.06
CA PHE A 162 24.66 -1.08 0.29
C PHE A 162 24.79 -0.80 -1.20
N ALA A 163 24.53 -1.81 -2.03
CA ALA A 163 24.48 -1.66 -3.47
C ALA A 163 23.19 -0.94 -3.90
N GLY A 164 23.32 0.06 -4.77
CA GLY A 164 22.16 0.84 -5.18
C GLY A 164 22.48 1.90 -6.22
N ARG A 165 21.50 2.73 -6.50
CA ARG A 165 21.61 3.84 -7.45
C ARG A 165 21.74 5.17 -6.69
N THR A 166 22.73 5.95 -7.08
CA THR A 166 22.97 7.28 -6.50
C THR A 166 21.98 8.30 -7.05
N GLY A 167 21.61 9.26 -6.22
CA GLY A 167 20.79 10.40 -6.60
C GLY A 167 21.59 11.59 -7.09
N ILE A 168 21.01 12.79 -6.96
CA ILE A 168 21.65 14.07 -7.28
C ILE A 168 22.61 14.44 -6.13
N ARG A 169 23.74 14.98 -6.48
CA ARG A 169 24.76 15.49 -5.57
C ARG A 169 24.46 16.93 -5.15
N HIS A 170 24.64 17.22 -3.87
CA HIS A 170 24.38 18.54 -3.29
C HIS A 170 25.66 19.33 -2.95
N VAL A 171 26.83 18.75 -3.19
CA VAL A 171 28.13 19.33 -2.82
C VAL A 171 29.10 19.32 -3.99
N SER A 172 30.16 20.15 -3.93
CA SER A 172 31.22 20.23 -4.93
C SER A 172 32.59 20.04 -4.31
N GLU A 173 33.57 19.58 -5.06
CA GLU A 173 34.96 19.51 -4.62
C GLU A 173 35.44 20.86 -4.08
N GLY A 174 36.21 20.82 -3.00
CA GLY A 174 36.66 21.99 -2.28
C GLY A 174 35.68 22.53 -1.24
N ALA A 175 34.46 22.07 -1.18
CA ALA A 175 33.49 22.46 -0.15
C ALA A 175 33.93 22.02 1.25
N LEU A 176 33.75 22.88 2.24
CA LEU A 176 33.90 22.51 3.64
C LEU A 176 32.63 21.85 4.13
N LEU A 177 32.70 20.56 4.39
CA LEU A 177 31.58 19.77 4.94
C LEU A 177 31.53 19.91 6.44
N LYS A 178 30.35 19.74 6.99
CA LYS A 178 30.08 19.63 8.44
C LYS A 178 29.38 18.31 8.70
N PRO A 179 29.38 17.79 9.93
CA PRO A 179 28.55 16.65 10.29
C PRO A 179 27.11 16.84 9.85
N GLU A 180 26.48 15.73 9.42
CA GLU A 180 25.08 15.70 8.91
C GLU A 180 24.84 16.43 7.58
N THR A 181 25.89 17.03 6.94
CA THR A 181 25.71 17.59 5.59
C THR A 181 25.38 16.48 4.60
N VAL A 182 24.19 16.54 4.00
CA VAL A 182 23.75 15.58 2.98
C VAL A 182 24.55 15.80 1.71
N LEU A 183 25.25 14.77 1.25
CA LEU A 183 26.08 14.79 0.05
C LEU A 183 25.29 14.34 -1.17
N MET A 184 24.57 13.23 -1.06
CA MET A 184 23.67 12.66 -2.05
C MET A 184 22.78 11.61 -1.41
N THR A 185 21.73 11.18 -2.09
CA THR A 185 20.93 10.01 -1.70
C THR A 185 21.45 8.74 -2.36
N LEU A 186 21.32 7.61 -1.68
CA LEU A 186 21.57 6.28 -2.25
C LEU A 186 20.31 5.42 -2.04
N GLN A 187 19.82 4.81 -3.12
CA GLN A 187 18.61 4.00 -3.10
C GLN A 187 18.85 2.61 -3.70
N ASP A 188 18.45 1.59 -2.99
CA ASP A 188 18.31 0.26 -3.53
C ASP A 188 16.93 0.11 -4.17
N LEU A 189 16.92 -0.02 -5.50
CA LEU A 189 15.73 -0.19 -6.33
C LEU A 189 15.60 -1.63 -6.86
N SER A 190 16.35 -2.58 -6.35
CA SER A 190 16.26 -3.99 -6.78
C SER A 190 14.87 -4.57 -6.52
N ARG A 191 14.25 -4.14 -5.44
CA ARG A 191 12.86 -4.42 -5.07
C ARG A 191 12.14 -3.12 -4.73
N ILE A 192 10.83 -3.14 -4.86
CA ILE A 192 9.97 -2.02 -4.46
C ILE A 192 9.08 -2.46 -3.33
N LYS A 193 9.04 -1.66 -2.29
CA LYS A 193 8.04 -1.73 -1.22
C LYS A 193 6.82 -0.92 -1.65
N VAL A 194 5.63 -1.46 -1.41
CA VAL A 194 4.36 -0.79 -1.69
C VAL A 194 3.64 -0.61 -0.37
N ASP A 195 3.58 0.62 0.10
CA ASP A 195 2.88 0.97 1.34
C ASP A 195 1.47 1.42 1.00
N PHE A 196 0.45 0.77 1.55
CA PHE A 196 -0.95 1.10 1.28
C PHE A 196 -1.83 0.96 2.53
N PRO A 197 -2.82 1.85 2.70
CA PRO A 197 -3.78 1.76 3.79
C PRO A 197 -4.84 0.69 3.48
N LEU A 198 -5.20 -0.10 4.48
CA LEU A 198 -6.28 -1.06 4.43
C LEU A 198 -7.33 -0.71 5.49
N PRO A 199 -8.62 -0.54 5.14
CA PRO A 199 -9.66 -0.27 6.13
C PRO A 199 -9.72 -1.33 7.23
N GLU A 200 -9.92 -0.90 8.49
CA GLU A 200 -9.93 -1.72 9.70
C GLU A 200 -10.83 -2.96 9.59
N ARG A 201 -11.97 -2.84 8.90
CA ARG A 201 -12.92 -3.95 8.70
C ARG A 201 -12.32 -5.19 8.04
N TYR A 202 -11.20 -5.04 7.31
CA TYR A 202 -10.50 -6.14 6.63
C TYR A 202 -9.30 -6.66 7.43
N ALA A 203 -9.05 -6.13 8.63
CA ALA A 203 -7.88 -6.47 9.43
C ALA A 203 -7.77 -7.98 9.76
N ALA A 204 -8.91 -8.65 9.94
CA ALA A 204 -8.93 -10.09 10.23
C ALA A 204 -8.72 -10.97 8.99
N GLU A 205 -8.91 -10.41 7.78
CA GLU A 205 -8.87 -11.15 6.52
C GLU A 205 -7.49 -11.06 5.84
N VAL A 206 -6.69 -10.03 6.17
CA VAL A 206 -5.37 -9.84 5.56
C VAL A 206 -4.30 -10.62 6.33
N LYS A 207 -3.39 -11.26 5.57
CA LYS A 207 -2.30 -12.08 6.13
C LYS A 207 -0.98 -11.79 5.43
N ALA A 208 0.14 -11.92 6.15
CA ALA A 208 1.45 -11.89 5.54
C ALA A 208 1.59 -13.02 4.51
N GLY A 209 2.29 -12.74 3.40
CA GLY A 209 2.43 -13.64 2.25
C GLY A 209 1.27 -13.59 1.24
N GLN A 210 0.18 -12.90 1.56
CA GLN A 210 -0.96 -12.76 0.66
C GLN A 210 -0.58 -11.96 -0.59
N LYS A 211 -1.02 -12.43 -1.76
CA LYS A 211 -0.72 -11.78 -3.03
C LYS A 211 -1.60 -10.55 -3.25
N PHE A 212 -1.03 -9.55 -3.85
CA PHE A 212 -1.75 -8.39 -4.37
C PHE A 212 -1.21 -8.01 -5.75
N THR A 213 -2.02 -7.30 -6.50
CA THR A 213 -1.60 -6.71 -7.77
C THR A 213 -1.66 -5.20 -7.68
N PHE A 214 -0.85 -4.52 -8.49
CA PHE A 214 -0.91 -3.08 -8.57
C PHE A 214 -0.55 -2.58 -9.96
N THR A 215 -1.05 -1.39 -10.28
CA THR A 215 -0.69 -0.64 -11.48
C THR A 215 -0.13 0.71 -11.08
N VAL A 216 0.73 1.27 -11.93
CA VAL A 216 1.38 2.56 -11.70
C VAL A 216 0.93 3.55 -12.77
N ALA A 217 0.73 4.80 -12.40
CA ALA A 217 0.33 5.84 -13.34
C ALA A 217 1.29 5.92 -14.54
N GLY A 218 0.75 5.91 -15.74
CA GLY A 218 1.53 5.94 -16.99
C GLY A 218 2.07 4.57 -17.46
N ASN A 219 1.81 3.48 -16.71
CA ASN A 219 2.17 2.13 -17.12
C ASN A 219 0.93 1.21 -17.02
N ALA A 220 0.48 0.68 -18.15
CA ALA A 220 -0.69 -0.22 -18.19
C ALA A 220 -0.39 -1.65 -17.68
N LYS A 221 0.86 -1.94 -17.34
CA LYS A 221 1.25 -3.25 -16.86
C LYS A 221 0.79 -3.47 -15.43
N VAL A 222 0.31 -4.68 -15.15
CA VAL A 222 -0.04 -5.16 -13.82
C VAL A 222 1.19 -5.81 -13.20
N PHE A 223 1.58 -5.35 -12.03
CA PHE A 223 2.66 -5.90 -11.22
C PHE A 223 2.08 -6.75 -10.10
N GLU A 224 2.80 -7.80 -9.73
CA GLU A 224 2.42 -8.67 -8.62
C GLU A 224 3.38 -8.46 -7.45
N GLY A 225 2.81 -8.41 -6.25
CA GLY A 225 3.55 -8.35 -5.01
C GLY A 225 2.95 -9.27 -3.95
N SER A 226 3.63 -9.36 -2.82
CA SER A 226 3.14 -10.08 -1.65
C SER A 226 3.17 -9.18 -0.42
N VAL A 227 2.18 -9.31 0.45
CA VAL A 227 2.13 -8.63 1.75
C VAL A 227 3.29 -9.10 2.61
N GLN A 228 4.14 -8.18 3.02
CA GLN A 228 5.28 -8.47 3.87
C GLN A 228 4.97 -8.23 5.35
N VAL A 229 4.38 -7.07 5.65
CA VAL A 229 4.11 -6.62 7.02
C VAL A 229 2.75 -5.92 7.07
N ILE A 230 2.03 -6.15 8.14
CA ILE A 230 0.81 -5.44 8.51
C ILE A 230 1.11 -4.72 9.82
N GLU A 231 0.94 -3.40 9.85
CA GLU A 231 1.13 -2.62 11.06
C GLU A 231 0.08 -3.04 12.10
N PRO A 232 0.48 -3.37 13.34
CA PRO A 232 -0.47 -3.87 14.36
C PRO A 232 -1.34 -2.76 14.97
N VAL A 233 -1.19 -1.52 14.53
CA VAL A 233 -1.91 -0.36 15.05
C VAL A 233 -2.77 0.26 13.96
N VAL A 234 -4.05 0.48 14.31
CA VAL A 234 -5.00 1.21 13.44
C VAL A 234 -4.75 2.70 13.58
N GLU A 235 -4.54 3.39 12.48
CA GLU A 235 -4.47 4.84 12.45
C GLU A 235 -5.86 5.44 12.73
N ALA A 236 -6.01 6.13 13.84
CA ALA A 236 -7.30 6.62 14.31
C ALA A 236 -7.95 7.65 13.38
N ALA A 237 -7.15 8.45 12.67
CA ALA A 237 -7.63 9.50 11.77
C ALA A 237 -8.28 8.93 10.51
N THR A 238 -7.72 7.85 9.97
CA THR A 238 -8.14 7.24 8.69
C THR A 238 -8.91 5.95 8.87
N ARG A 239 -8.96 5.39 10.10
CA ARG A 239 -9.53 4.08 10.41
C ARG A 239 -8.98 2.98 9.50
N SER A 240 -7.67 3.01 9.28
CA SER A 240 -6.97 2.06 8.43
C SER A 240 -5.72 1.49 9.09
N LEU A 241 -5.34 0.30 8.66
CA LEU A 241 -4.07 -0.34 8.95
C LEU A 241 -3.09 -0.04 7.81
N GLN A 242 -1.84 0.24 8.13
CA GLN A 242 -0.80 0.33 7.12
C GLN A 242 -0.32 -1.08 6.76
N VAL A 243 -0.34 -1.38 5.49
CA VAL A 243 0.15 -2.65 4.93
C VAL A 243 1.34 -2.35 4.04
N ARG A 244 2.42 -3.11 4.23
CA ARG A 244 3.58 -3.07 3.37
C ARG A 244 3.66 -4.35 2.55
N GLY A 245 3.60 -4.19 1.26
CA GLY A 245 3.92 -5.24 0.31
C GLY A 245 5.31 -5.09 -0.27
N ILE A 246 5.80 -6.14 -0.90
CA ILE A 246 7.09 -6.16 -1.61
C ILE A 246 6.90 -6.81 -2.97
N CYS A 247 7.59 -6.27 -3.98
CA CYS A 247 7.66 -6.87 -5.29
C CYS A 247 9.07 -6.71 -5.88
N GLU A 248 9.47 -7.60 -6.77
CA GLU A 248 10.68 -7.44 -7.58
C GLU A 248 10.49 -6.26 -8.55
N ASN A 249 11.57 -5.57 -8.87
CA ASN A 249 11.53 -4.38 -9.73
C ASN A 249 12.25 -4.56 -11.07
N PRO A 250 11.78 -5.45 -11.95
CA PRO A 250 12.45 -5.72 -13.23
C PRO A 250 12.38 -4.55 -14.22
N GLU A 251 11.45 -3.62 -14.03
CA GLU A 251 11.21 -2.49 -14.95
C GLU A 251 11.66 -1.13 -14.39
N SER A 252 12.48 -1.14 -13.34
CA SER A 252 13.01 0.08 -12.72
C SER A 252 11.94 1.10 -12.34
N LEU A 253 10.85 0.63 -11.67
CA LEU A 253 9.85 1.49 -11.09
C LEU A 253 10.51 2.51 -10.15
N VAL A 254 10.00 3.72 -10.16
CA VAL A 254 10.56 4.84 -9.40
C VAL A 254 9.91 4.91 -8.02
N ALA A 255 10.73 4.99 -6.97
CA ALA A 255 10.24 5.24 -5.62
C ALA A 255 9.59 6.64 -5.52
N GLY A 256 8.57 6.76 -4.68
CA GLY A 256 7.77 7.99 -4.53
C GLY A 256 6.52 8.02 -5.42
N GLY A 257 6.40 7.13 -6.39
CA GLY A 257 5.22 7.03 -7.25
C GLY A 257 3.99 6.48 -6.52
N PHE A 258 2.80 6.76 -7.07
CA PHE A 258 1.53 6.19 -6.60
C PHE A 258 1.22 4.91 -7.35
N ALA A 259 0.62 3.95 -6.65
CA ALA A 259 0.17 2.69 -7.19
C ALA A 259 -1.31 2.45 -6.84
N GLU A 260 -2.10 2.02 -7.81
CA GLU A 260 -3.43 1.49 -7.56
C GLU A 260 -3.29 0.01 -7.19
N VAL A 261 -3.53 -0.30 -5.92
CA VAL A 261 -3.36 -1.64 -5.33
C VAL A 261 -4.70 -2.36 -5.32
N SER A 262 -4.70 -3.60 -5.76
CA SER A 262 -5.82 -4.54 -5.69
C SER A 262 -5.40 -5.73 -4.85
N LEU A 263 -5.83 -5.75 -3.60
CA LEU A 263 -5.58 -6.84 -2.67
C LEU A 263 -6.74 -7.84 -2.76
N GLN A 264 -6.44 -9.07 -3.14
CA GLN A 264 -7.40 -10.16 -3.14
C GLN A 264 -7.49 -10.72 -1.72
N LEU A 265 -8.65 -10.57 -1.09
CA LEU A 265 -9.00 -11.24 0.16
C LEU A 265 -9.45 -12.67 -0.10
N ASP A 266 -9.92 -13.38 0.92
CA ASP A 266 -10.36 -14.77 0.76
C ASP A 266 -11.42 -14.90 -0.36
N THR A 267 -11.26 -15.91 -1.18
CA THR A 267 -12.26 -16.28 -2.19
C THR A 267 -13.38 -17.04 -1.49
N ILE A 268 -14.59 -16.52 -1.56
CA ILE A 268 -15.76 -17.25 -1.06
C ILE A 268 -16.18 -18.19 -2.19
N GLU A 269 -15.88 -19.47 -2.00
CA GLU A 269 -16.14 -20.50 -3.02
C GLU A 269 -17.65 -20.84 -3.17
N ASN A 270 -18.43 -20.65 -2.11
CA ASN A 270 -19.84 -21.00 -2.08
C ASN A 270 -20.71 -19.75 -2.18
N GLY A 271 -21.21 -19.46 -3.37
CA GLY A 271 -22.14 -18.35 -3.58
C GLY A 271 -22.52 -18.19 -5.06
N PHE A 272 -23.65 -17.54 -5.29
CA PHE A 272 -24.12 -17.25 -6.62
C PHE A 272 -23.81 -15.80 -6.98
N ALA A 273 -23.10 -15.56 -8.07
CA ALA A 273 -22.90 -14.22 -8.61
C ALA A 273 -24.05 -13.85 -9.52
N ILE A 274 -24.84 -12.85 -9.13
CA ILE A 274 -25.98 -12.36 -9.93
C ILE A 274 -25.77 -10.91 -10.37
N PRO A 275 -26.35 -10.49 -11.50
CA PRO A 275 -26.30 -9.09 -11.91
C PRO A 275 -26.90 -8.17 -10.86
N SER A 276 -26.21 -7.07 -10.51
CA SER A 276 -26.65 -6.11 -9.47
C SER A 276 -28.04 -5.52 -9.75
N GLN A 277 -28.42 -5.41 -11.04
CA GLN A 277 -29.71 -4.89 -11.47
C GLN A 277 -30.90 -5.82 -11.12
N ALA A 278 -30.66 -7.10 -10.84
CA ALA A 278 -31.71 -8.06 -10.48
C ALA A 278 -32.14 -7.95 -9.01
N VAL A 279 -31.39 -7.25 -8.19
CA VAL A 279 -31.65 -7.12 -6.74
C VAL A 279 -32.65 -6.01 -6.49
N VAL A 280 -33.73 -6.34 -5.80
CA VAL A 280 -34.83 -5.43 -5.45
C VAL A 280 -34.91 -5.26 -3.93
N PRO A 281 -35.04 -4.03 -3.40
CA PRO A 281 -35.29 -3.82 -1.98
C PRO A 281 -36.60 -4.47 -1.52
N SER A 282 -36.60 -5.11 -0.36
CA SER A 282 -37.79 -5.67 0.28
C SER A 282 -37.93 -5.17 1.72
N ALA A 283 -39.08 -5.42 2.32
CA ALA A 283 -39.32 -5.07 3.73
C ALA A 283 -38.41 -5.84 4.72
N LYS A 284 -37.86 -6.98 4.30
CA LYS A 284 -36.95 -7.82 5.09
C LYS A 284 -35.48 -7.65 4.71
N GLY A 285 -35.17 -6.77 3.74
CA GLY A 285 -33.80 -6.56 3.27
C GLY A 285 -33.71 -6.50 1.75
N GLN A 286 -33.19 -7.52 1.12
CA GLN A 286 -33.01 -7.61 -0.34
C GLN A 286 -33.72 -8.86 -0.87
N GLY A 287 -34.25 -8.78 -2.08
CA GLY A 287 -34.91 -9.89 -2.74
C GLY A 287 -34.69 -9.89 -4.24
N VAL A 288 -35.12 -10.94 -4.88
CA VAL A 288 -35.05 -11.13 -6.34
C VAL A 288 -36.34 -11.75 -6.85
N PHE A 289 -36.60 -11.61 -8.13
CA PHE A 289 -37.65 -12.34 -8.83
C PHE A 289 -37.06 -13.53 -9.58
N VAL A 290 -37.58 -14.71 -9.30
CA VAL A 290 -37.22 -15.97 -9.99
C VAL A 290 -38.41 -16.38 -10.86
N MET A 291 -38.16 -16.83 -12.07
CA MET A 291 -39.18 -17.42 -12.94
C MET A 291 -39.38 -18.89 -12.57
N LYS A 292 -40.58 -19.22 -12.14
CA LYS A 292 -41.00 -20.59 -11.86
C LYS A 292 -42.36 -20.86 -12.55
N ASP A 293 -42.42 -21.91 -13.34
CA ASP A 293 -43.61 -22.31 -14.11
C ASP A 293 -44.20 -21.14 -14.94
N GLY A 294 -43.34 -20.28 -15.54
CA GLY A 294 -43.74 -19.13 -16.33
C GLY A 294 -44.30 -17.96 -15.52
N LYS A 295 -44.13 -17.94 -14.20
CA LYS A 295 -44.59 -16.88 -13.29
C LYS A 295 -43.43 -16.34 -12.44
N ALA A 296 -43.55 -15.05 -12.09
CA ALA A 296 -42.60 -14.41 -11.18
C ALA A 296 -42.84 -14.83 -9.72
N GLU A 297 -41.88 -15.40 -9.07
CA GLU A 297 -41.83 -15.69 -7.64
C GLU A 297 -40.84 -14.77 -6.96
N PHE A 298 -41.25 -14.04 -5.93
CA PHE A 298 -40.35 -13.20 -5.17
C PHE A 298 -39.69 -14.02 -4.07
N ARG A 299 -38.35 -13.93 -3.96
CA ARG A 299 -37.57 -14.58 -2.90
C ARG A 299 -36.70 -13.57 -2.18
N ASP A 300 -36.75 -13.60 -0.86
CA ASP A 300 -35.78 -12.88 -0.03
C ASP A 300 -34.43 -13.56 -0.14
N ILE A 301 -33.37 -12.77 -0.26
CA ILE A 301 -31.99 -13.24 -0.39
C ILE A 301 -31.10 -12.60 0.67
N GLU A 302 -30.07 -13.33 1.07
CA GLU A 302 -28.96 -12.82 1.86
C GLU A 302 -27.79 -12.53 0.90
N ILE A 303 -27.37 -11.27 0.86
CA ILE A 303 -26.29 -10.85 -0.02
C ILE A 303 -24.95 -10.81 0.71
N GLY A 304 -23.87 -11.15 0.01
CA GLY A 304 -22.50 -11.03 0.45
C GLY A 304 -21.80 -9.85 -0.21
N ILE A 305 -20.74 -10.14 -0.96
CA ILE A 305 -19.91 -9.15 -1.65
C ILE A 305 -20.71 -8.48 -2.79
N ARG A 306 -20.51 -7.17 -2.93
CA ARG A 306 -21.07 -6.41 -4.04
C ARG A 306 -19.96 -5.72 -4.84
N THR A 307 -19.93 -5.98 -6.13
CA THR A 307 -19.07 -5.31 -7.09
C THR A 307 -19.86 -4.31 -7.94
N SER A 308 -19.22 -3.62 -8.87
CA SER A 308 -19.89 -2.66 -9.76
C SER A 308 -20.95 -3.29 -10.69
N GLY A 309 -20.82 -4.58 -11.01
CA GLY A 309 -21.73 -5.27 -11.94
C GLY A 309 -22.48 -6.44 -11.33
N GLN A 310 -21.99 -7.03 -10.24
CA GLN A 310 -22.51 -8.27 -9.66
C GLN A 310 -22.67 -8.18 -8.15
N VAL A 311 -23.60 -8.99 -7.63
CA VAL A 311 -23.83 -9.17 -6.20
C VAL A 311 -23.74 -10.65 -5.89
N GLN A 312 -23.02 -11.00 -4.84
CA GLN A 312 -22.98 -12.34 -4.32
C GLN A 312 -24.23 -12.62 -3.48
N VAL A 313 -24.88 -13.75 -3.74
CA VAL A 313 -25.98 -14.25 -2.93
C VAL A 313 -25.47 -15.45 -2.13
N LEU A 314 -25.56 -15.34 -0.81
CA LEU A 314 -25.14 -16.38 0.13
C LEU A 314 -26.26 -17.39 0.41
N ARG A 315 -27.52 -16.91 0.43
CA ARG A 315 -28.72 -17.73 0.69
C ARG A 315 -29.92 -17.20 -0.06
N GLY A 316 -30.87 -18.09 -0.38
CA GLY A 316 -32.14 -17.75 -1.01
C GLY A 316 -32.25 -18.11 -2.49
N LEU A 317 -31.16 -18.56 -3.12
CA LEU A 317 -31.15 -19.08 -4.50
C LEU A 317 -30.61 -20.51 -4.52
N ASN A 318 -30.98 -21.22 -5.57
CA ASN A 318 -30.45 -22.56 -5.89
C ASN A 318 -29.79 -22.50 -7.27
N GLU A 319 -28.86 -23.43 -7.49
CA GLU A 319 -28.26 -23.61 -8.81
C GLU A 319 -29.32 -23.95 -9.85
N GLY A 320 -29.27 -23.28 -11.00
CA GLY A 320 -30.22 -23.45 -12.07
C GLY A 320 -31.49 -22.60 -11.98
N ASP A 321 -31.69 -21.83 -10.90
CA ASP A 321 -32.78 -20.86 -10.81
C ASP A 321 -32.70 -19.86 -11.98
N GLU A 322 -33.85 -19.49 -12.54
CA GLU A 322 -33.98 -18.50 -13.61
C GLU A 322 -34.33 -17.14 -13.02
N LEU A 323 -33.33 -16.28 -12.89
CA LEU A 323 -33.44 -14.96 -12.29
C LEU A 323 -33.90 -13.92 -13.30
N ILE A 324 -34.94 -13.16 -12.98
CA ILE A 324 -35.45 -12.10 -13.85
C ILE A 324 -34.61 -10.83 -13.64
N THR A 325 -34.04 -10.28 -14.71
CA THR A 325 -33.10 -9.15 -14.66
C THR A 325 -33.66 -7.83 -15.16
N THR A 326 -34.76 -7.86 -15.94
CA THR A 326 -35.35 -6.66 -16.53
C THR A 326 -36.86 -6.53 -16.21
N ASN A 327 -37.42 -5.34 -16.38
CA ASN A 327 -38.82 -5.03 -16.11
C ASN A 327 -39.31 -5.28 -14.67
N LEU A 328 -38.42 -5.28 -13.69
CA LEU A 328 -38.68 -5.62 -12.28
C LEU A 328 -39.79 -4.78 -11.64
N LEU A 329 -39.94 -3.51 -12.02
CA LEU A 329 -40.95 -2.61 -11.49
C LEU A 329 -42.40 -3.01 -11.86
N ARG A 330 -42.57 -3.85 -12.89
CA ARG A 330 -43.84 -4.37 -13.34
C ARG A 330 -44.21 -5.71 -12.74
N LEU A 331 -43.24 -6.35 -12.06
CA LEU A 331 -43.42 -7.67 -11.48
C LEU A 331 -44.09 -7.59 -10.11
N ARG A 332 -44.93 -8.55 -9.88
CA ARG A 332 -45.52 -8.89 -8.59
C ARG A 332 -45.56 -10.41 -8.47
N PRO A 333 -45.54 -10.99 -7.29
CA PRO A 333 -45.68 -12.43 -7.14
C PRO A 333 -46.89 -12.96 -7.91
N GLY A 334 -46.70 -13.99 -8.74
CA GLY A 334 -47.73 -14.64 -9.54
C GLY A 334 -47.99 -14.04 -10.93
N VAL A 335 -47.34 -12.94 -11.33
CA VAL A 335 -47.48 -12.35 -12.68
C VAL A 335 -46.83 -13.29 -13.71
N PRO A 336 -47.53 -13.61 -14.82
CA PRO A 336 -46.95 -14.39 -15.89
C PRO A 336 -45.79 -13.65 -16.57
N VAL A 337 -44.68 -14.36 -16.79
CA VAL A 337 -43.44 -13.83 -17.40
C VAL A 337 -43.11 -14.64 -18.65
N GLN A 338 -42.74 -13.95 -19.71
CA GLN A 338 -42.21 -14.55 -20.92
C GLN A 338 -40.71 -14.24 -21.01
N ALA A 339 -39.90 -15.30 -20.94
CA ALA A 339 -38.45 -15.16 -21.11
C ALA A 339 -38.10 -14.67 -22.49
N VAL A 340 -37.30 -13.61 -22.57
CA VAL A 340 -36.68 -13.11 -23.80
C VAL A 340 -35.20 -13.34 -23.68
N GLN A 341 -34.56 -13.91 -24.68
CA GLN A 341 -33.11 -13.99 -24.74
C GLN A 341 -32.52 -12.60 -24.95
N PRO A 342 -31.37 -12.29 -24.31
CA PRO A 342 -30.68 -11.01 -24.41
C PRO A 342 -30.22 -10.68 -25.82
#